data_f4c9eb8f4a930a96bfcc7b35f170a79c
#
_entry.id   f4c9eb8f4a930a96bfcc7b35f170a79c
#
_cell.length_a   1.000
_cell.length_b   1.000
_cell.length_c   1.000
_cell.angle_alpha   90.00
_cell.angle_beta   90.00
_cell.angle_gamma   90.00
#
_symmetry.space_group_name_H-M   'P 1'
#
loop_
_entity.id
_entity.type
_entity.pdbx_description
1 polymer ?
#
loop_
_entity_poly.entity_id
_entity_poly.type
_entity_poly.pdbx_seq_one_letter_code
_entity_poly.pdbx_strand_id
1 'polypeptide(L)'
;MKRMGMVSLTLGIVLGFAVTAFAAQPSQDELMKQAKINKTQAEQIALAKVPRGTVKSAEIEKEKGRIVWSFDIARPGTRDITEIWVDAKTGEIISSQNETPQDQAKEAAADLKK
;
A
#
# COMPACT_ATOMS: atom_id res chain seq x y z
N MET A 1 14.76 -15.32 -41.00
CA MET A 1 14.44 -15.15 -40.50
C MET A 1 14.19 -15.15 -39.96
N LYS A 2 13.94 -15.19 -39.66
CA LYS A 2 13.53 -14.88 -38.96
C LYS A 2 13.05 -14.88 -38.27
N ARG A 3 12.81 -15.09 -38.19
CA ARG A 3 12.20 -15.01 -37.50
C ARG A 3 11.70 -14.80 -36.91
N MET A 4 11.56 -14.69 -36.89
CA MET A 4 10.97 -14.36 -36.36
C MET A 4 10.43 -14.33 -35.90
N GLY A 5 10.38 -14.16 -35.95
CA GLY A 5 9.71 -13.85 -35.47
C GLY A 5 9.03 -14.25 -35.11
N MET A 6 8.69 -14.77 -35.12
CA MET A 6 7.91 -15.02 -34.55
C MET A 6 7.76 -14.94 -33.44
N VAL A 7 8.02 -15.19 -33.26
CA VAL A 7 8.01 -15.01 -32.29
C VAL A 7 7.26 -14.43 -31.65
N SER A 8 7.11 -14.07 -31.79
CA SER A 8 6.43 -13.07 -31.31
C SER A 8 5.11 -13.36 -30.84
N LEU A 9 4.41 -14.06 -31.53
CA LEU A 9 3.15 -14.31 -31.18
C LEU A 9 2.96 -14.84 -29.86
N THR A 10 3.77 -15.61 -29.44
CA THR A 10 3.59 -16.21 -28.18
C THR A 10 3.45 -15.20 -27.14
N LEU A 11 3.95 -14.06 -27.40
CA LEU A 11 3.87 -13.06 -26.45
C LEU A 11 2.52 -12.72 -26.03
N GLY A 12 1.67 -12.64 -26.97
CA GLY A 12 0.34 -12.19 -26.70
C GLY A 12 -0.32 -13.04 -25.66
N ILE A 13 -0.04 -14.28 -25.69
CA ILE A 13 -0.68 -15.18 -24.78
C ILE A 13 -0.28 -14.94 -23.36
N VAL A 14 0.98 -14.75 -23.17
CA VAL A 14 1.48 -14.54 -21.85
C VAL A 14 0.87 -13.32 -21.23
N LEU A 15 0.59 -12.35 -22.06
CA LEU A 15 0.01 -11.14 -21.57
C LEU A 15 -1.34 -11.38 -20.95
N GLY A 16 -2.04 -12.34 -21.44
CA GLY A 16 -3.34 -12.63 -20.90
C GLY A 16 -3.30 -12.95 -19.42
N PHE A 17 -2.29 -13.64 -18.99
CA PHE A 17 -2.17 -13.97 -17.60
C PHE A 17 -1.98 -12.75 -16.74
N ALA A 18 -1.17 -11.84 -17.19
CA ALA A 18 -0.90 -10.64 -16.42
C ALA A 18 -2.20 -9.86 -16.21
N VAL A 19 -3.01 -9.78 -17.23
CA VAL A 19 -4.27 -9.07 -17.12
C VAL A 19 -5.17 -9.74 -16.11
N THR A 20 -5.19 -11.06 -16.13
CA THR A 20 -6.01 -11.80 -15.20
C THR A 20 -5.58 -11.55 -13.77
N ALA A 21 -4.28 -11.47 -13.54
CA ALA A 21 -3.77 -11.23 -12.20
C ALA A 21 -4.23 -9.87 -11.68
N PHE A 22 -4.24 -8.85 -12.53
CA PHE A 22 -4.70 -7.54 -12.11
C PHE A 22 -6.18 -7.58 -11.76
N ALA A 23 -6.96 -8.31 -12.54
CA ALA A 23 -8.39 -8.37 -12.29
C ALA A 23 -8.71 -9.00 -10.94
N ALA A 24 -7.76 -9.71 -10.36
CA ALA A 24 -7.98 -10.36 -9.07
C ALA A 24 -7.77 -9.44 -7.87
N GLN A 25 -7.26 -8.21 -8.10
CA GLN A 25 -7.02 -7.29 -6.99
C GLN A 25 -8.34 -6.70 -6.52
N PRO A 26 -8.64 -6.77 -5.21
CA PRO A 26 -9.86 -6.19 -4.70
C PRO A 26 -9.76 -4.66 -4.67
N SER A 27 -10.90 -4.00 -4.82
CA SER A 27 -10.96 -2.55 -4.77
C SER A 27 -10.95 -2.08 -3.31
N GLN A 28 -10.71 -0.78 -3.13
CA GLN A 28 -10.76 -0.17 -1.80
C GLN A 28 -12.13 -0.42 -1.15
N ASP A 29 -13.20 -0.26 -1.92
CA ASP A 29 -14.55 -0.46 -1.39
C ASP A 29 -14.76 -1.88 -0.92
N GLU A 30 -14.26 -2.85 -1.68
CA GLU A 30 -14.40 -4.25 -1.30
C GLU A 30 -13.63 -4.56 -0.03
N LEU A 31 -12.44 -3.98 0.10
CA LEU A 31 -11.64 -4.19 1.31
C LEU A 31 -12.31 -3.54 2.51
N MET A 32 -12.90 -2.37 2.33
CA MET A 32 -13.59 -1.70 3.42
C MET A 32 -14.79 -2.49 3.92
N LYS A 33 -15.47 -3.21 3.04
CA LYS A 33 -16.58 -4.05 3.44
C LYS A 33 -16.15 -5.21 4.32
N GLN A 34 -14.92 -5.65 4.16
CA GLN A 34 -14.39 -6.76 4.95
C GLN A 34 -13.77 -6.29 6.26
N ALA A 35 -13.53 -5.00 6.39
CA ALA A 35 -12.91 -4.45 7.59
C ALA A 35 -13.90 -4.44 8.74
N LYS A 36 -13.44 -4.78 9.92
CA LYS A 36 -14.26 -4.71 11.13
C LYS A 36 -14.03 -3.42 11.88
N ILE A 37 -12.91 -2.77 11.56
CA ILE A 37 -12.56 -1.49 12.16
C ILE A 37 -12.58 -0.47 11.04
N ASN A 38 -13.32 0.62 11.25
CA ASN A 38 -13.41 1.64 10.20
C ASN A 38 -12.19 2.55 10.22
N LYS A 39 -12.10 3.41 9.22
CA LYS A 39 -10.95 4.29 9.05
C LYS A 39 -10.71 5.16 10.28
N THR A 40 -11.77 5.74 10.84
CA THR A 40 -11.65 6.62 12.00
C THR A 40 -11.10 5.89 13.21
N GLN A 41 -11.57 4.68 13.45
CA GLN A 41 -11.09 3.88 14.57
C GLN A 41 -9.63 3.52 14.39
N ALA A 42 -9.26 3.09 13.17
CA ALA A 42 -7.88 2.73 12.88
C ALA A 42 -6.96 3.94 12.97
N GLU A 43 -7.44 5.10 12.53
CA GLU A 43 -6.66 6.33 12.58
C GLU A 43 -6.34 6.71 14.03
N GLN A 44 -7.31 6.56 14.92
CA GLN A 44 -7.08 6.85 16.34
C GLN A 44 -6.04 5.91 16.93
N ILE A 45 -6.09 4.64 16.55
CA ILE A 45 -5.11 3.67 17.01
C ILE A 45 -3.71 4.06 16.53
N ALA A 46 -3.60 4.43 15.27
CA ALA A 46 -2.31 4.82 14.70
C ALA A 46 -1.77 6.11 15.33
N LEU A 47 -2.64 7.10 15.51
CA LEU A 47 -2.23 8.38 16.08
C LEU A 47 -1.79 8.26 17.53
N ALA A 48 -2.28 7.25 18.24
CA ALA A 48 -1.83 7.03 19.61
C ALA A 48 -0.34 6.68 19.67
N LYS A 49 0.21 6.20 18.55
CA LYS A 49 1.64 5.87 18.48
C LYS A 49 2.49 7.06 18.02
N VAL A 50 1.87 8.10 17.53
CA VAL A 50 2.60 9.25 16.99
C VAL A 50 2.04 10.52 17.64
N PRO A 51 2.50 10.86 18.85
CA PRO A 51 1.98 12.03 19.55
C PRO A 51 2.04 13.30 18.69
N ARG A 52 0.92 13.99 18.65
CA ARG A 52 0.77 15.23 17.85
C ARG A 52 0.98 14.99 16.35
N GLY A 53 0.82 13.76 15.90
CA GLY A 53 0.96 13.45 14.47
C GLY A 53 -0.21 13.98 13.67
N THR A 54 0.03 14.16 12.37
CA THR A 54 -0.98 14.55 11.40
C THR A 54 -1.02 13.51 10.30
N VAL A 55 -2.20 12.94 10.06
CA VAL A 55 -2.35 11.94 9.00
C VAL A 55 -2.27 12.64 7.65
N LYS A 56 -1.33 12.23 6.83
CA LYS A 56 -1.12 12.78 5.50
C LYS A 56 -1.81 11.94 4.43
N SER A 57 -1.90 10.65 4.65
CA SER A 57 -2.65 9.78 3.74
C SER A 57 -3.12 8.54 4.49
N ALA A 58 -4.17 7.92 3.98
CA ALA A 58 -4.74 6.71 4.57
C ALA A 58 -5.28 5.86 3.45
N GLU A 59 -4.92 4.58 3.46
CA GLU A 59 -5.39 3.63 2.46
C GLU A 59 -5.70 2.30 3.13
N ILE A 60 -6.61 1.55 2.53
CA ILE A 60 -6.85 0.19 2.98
C ILE A 60 -6.25 -0.72 1.92
N GLU A 61 -5.49 -1.72 2.35
CA GLU A 61 -4.73 -2.59 1.47
C GLU A 61 -4.79 -4.02 1.93
N LYS A 62 -4.48 -4.94 1.02
CA LYS A 62 -4.32 -6.32 1.39
C LYS A 62 -2.83 -6.64 1.35
N GLU A 63 -2.26 -6.98 2.50
CA GLU A 63 -0.84 -7.27 2.62
C GLU A 63 -0.64 -8.63 3.26
N LYS A 64 0.02 -9.54 2.52
CA LYS A 64 0.32 -10.87 3.03
C LYS A 64 -0.89 -11.59 3.61
N GLY A 65 -2.01 -11.45 2.92
CA GLY A 65 -3.23 -12.11 3.35
C GLY A 65 -4.03 -11.39 4.40
N ARG A 66 -3.57 -10.25 4.86
CA ARG A 66 -4.27 -9.44 5.86
C ARG A 66 -4.80 -8.18 5.22
N ILE A 67 -5.92 -7.70 5.72
CA ILE A 67 -6.45 -6.42 5.31
C ILE A 67 -5.98 -5.41 6.35
N VAL A 68 -5.29 -4.38 5.89
CA VAL A 68 -4.70 -3.38 6.78
C VAL A 68 -5.08 -1.97 6.38
N TRP A 69 -5.18 -1.09 7.38
CA TRP A 69 -5.26 0.34 7.16
C TRP A 69 -3.83 0.86 7.25
N SER A 70 -3.37 1.53 6.20
CA SER A 70 -2.03 2.09 6.13
C SER A 70 -2.11 3.60 6.24
N PHE A 71 -1.40 4.15 7.20
CA PHE A 71 -1.40 5.60 7.45
C PHE A 71 0.00 6.16 7.35
N ASP A 72 0.14 7.26 6.60
CA ASP A 72 1.37 8.03 6.59
C ASP A 72 1.12 9.22 7.51
N ILE A 73 1.91 9.34 8.55
CA ILE A 73 1.70 10.35 9.60
C ILE A 73 2.92 11.25 9.73
N ALA A 74 2.69 12.55 9.62
CA ALA A 74 3.76 13.54 9.80
C ALA A 74 3.88 13.87 11.28
N ARG A 75 5.10 14.08 11.75
CA ARG A 75 5.35 14.46 13.14
C ARG A 75 5.85 15.89 13.20
N PRO A 76 5.50 16.62 14.24
CA PRO A 76 5.99 17.99 14.38
C PRO A 76 7.50 18.00 14.59
N GLY A 77 8.16 18.98 14.04
CA GLY A 77 9.60 19.15 14.25
C GLY A 77 10.50 18.33 13.36
N THR A 78 9.94 17.57 12.43
CA THR A 78 10.75 16.77 11.53
C THR A 78 10.03 16.62 10.20
N ARG A 79 10.78 16.28 9.16
CA ARG A 79 10.20 16.01 7.83
C ARG A 79 10.03 14.52 7.61
N ASP A 80 10.33 13.72 8.61
CA ASP A 80 10.13 12.28 8.52
C ASP A 80 8.64 11.95 8.56
N ILE A 81 8.30 10.83 7.94
CA ILE A 81 6.93 10.32 7.96
C ILE A 81 6.96 8.99 8.70
N THR A 82 6.01 8.78 9.58
CA THR A 82 5.85 7.49 10.24
C THR A 82 4.73 6.74 9.55
N GLU A 83 5.03 5.58 9.00
CA GLU A 83 4.00 4.75 8.38
C GLU A 83 3.54 3.70 9.39
N ILE A 84 2.24 3.67 9.64
CA ILE A 84 1.65 2.72 10.59
C ILE A 84 0.64 1.85 9.85
N TRP A 85 0.75 0.54 10.05
CA TRP A 85 -0.23 -0.40 9.52
C TRP A 85 -1.06 -0.95 10.67
N VAL A 86 -2.37 -0.82 10.56
CA VAL A 86 -3.30 -1.32 11.57
C VAL A 86 -4.14 -2.43 10.95
N ASP A 87 -4.17 -3.59 11.58
CA ASP A 87 -4.98 -4.70 11.09
C ASP A 87 -6.44 -4.26 11.08
N ALA A 88 -7.09 -4.34 9.92
CA ALA A 88 -8.44 -3.84 9.77
C ALA A 88 -9.49 -4.71 10.44
N LYS A 89 -9.12 -5.89 10.89
CA LYS A 89 -10.05 -6.78 11.58
C LYS A 89 -9.88 -6.78 13.08
N THR A 90 -8.65 -6.61 13.56
CA THR A 90 -8.37 -6.70 14.98
C THR A 90 -7.99 -5.38 15.63
N GLY A 91 -7.51 -4.41 14.85
CA GLY A 91 -7.02 -3.16 15.40
C GLY A 91 -5.58 -3.23 15.86
N GLU A 92 -4.94 -4.37 15.67
CA GLU A 92 -3.55 -4.53 16.08
C GLU A 92 -2.61 -3.76 15.16
N ILE A 93 -1.62 -3.08 15.73
CA ILE A 93 -0.59 -2.43 14.92
C ILE A 93 0.40 -3.50 14.51
N ILE A 94 0.52 -3.72 13.20
CA ILE A 94 1.38 -4.76 12.69
C ILE A 94 2.65 -4.25 12.02
N SER A 95 2.79 -2.94 11.86
CA SER A 95 4.01 -2.36 11.30
C SER A 95 4.07 -0.90 11.70
N SER A 96 5.28 -0.44 12.02
CA SER A 96 5.54 0.96 12.31
C SER A 96 6.93 1.26 11.79
N GLN A 97 7.01 2.11 10.77
CA GLN A 97 8.28 2.44 10.14
C GLN A 97 8.45 3.93 9.98
N ASN A 98 9.66 4.39 10.22
CA ASN A 98 9.99 5.79 10.01
C ASN A 98 10.64 5.94 8.65
N GLU A 99 10.11 6.87 7.85
CA GLU A 99 10.65 7.15 6.52
C GLU A 99 11.21 8.56 6.51
N THR A 100 12.49 8.67 6.17
CA THR A 100 13.15 9.97 6.06
C THR A 100 12.82 10.58 4.70
N PRO A 101 13.12 11.88 4.50
CA PRO A 101 12.95 12.47 3.18
C PRO A 101 13.74 11.73 2.10
N GLN A 102 14.90 11.16 2.44
CA GLN A 102 15.68 10.39 1.48
C GLN A 102 14.96 9.10 1.11
N ASP A 103 14.36 8.42 2.07
CA ASP A 103 13.61 7.21 1.80
C ASP A 103 12.43 7.50 0.89
N GLN A 104 11.73 8.60 1.17
CA GLN A 104 10.59 9.01 0.36
C GLN A 104 11.01 9.33 -1.06
N ALA A 105 12.15 9.97 -1.24
CA ALA A 105 12.66 10.30 -2.55
C ALA A 105 13.04 9.03 -3.33
N LYS A 106 13.58 8.04 -2.64
CA LYS A 106 13.94 6.77 -3.28
C LYS A 106 12.71 6.02 -3.76
N GLU A 107 11.64 6.06 -2.98
CA GLU A 107 10.41 5.40 -3.38
C GLU A 107 9.81 6.08 -4.59
N ALA A 108 9.80 7.40 -4.61
CA ALA A 108 9.28 8.14 -5.74
C ALA A 108 10.10 7.86 -7.00
N ALA A 109 11.41 7.79 -6.87
CA ALA A 109 12.28 7.49 -8.00
C ALA A 109 12.07 6.07 -8.51
N ALA A 110 11.85 5.13 -7.61
CA ALA A 110 11.59 3.75 -7.98
C ALA A 110 10.28 3.64 -8.74
N ASP A 111 9.26 4.38 -8.32
CA ASP A 111 7.98 4.37 -8.99
C ASP A 111 8.08 4.91 -10.41
N LEU A 112 8.93 5.90 -10.64
CA LEU A 112 9.12 6.46 -11.97
C LEU A 112 9.77 5.50 -12.94
N LYS A 113 10.47 4.51 -12.44
CA LYS A 113 11.17 3.55 -13.28
C LYS A 113 10.34 2.34 -13.68
N LYS A 114 9.18 2.22 -13.19
CA LYS A 114 8.32 1.06 -13.49
C LYS A 114 7.65 1.13 -14.85
#